data_144a62251b72851ae9cbf8c9b8c51094
#
_entry.id   144a62251b72851ae9cbf8c9b8c51094
#
_cell.length_a   1.000
_cell.length_b   1.000
_cell.length_c   1.000
_cell.angle_alpha   90.00
_cell.angle_beta   90.00
_cell.angle_gamma   90.00
#
_symmetry.space_group_name_H-M   'P 1'
#
loop_
_entity.id
_entity.type
_entity.pdbx_description
1 polymer ?
#
loop_
_entity_poly.entity_id
_entity_poly.type
_entity_poly.pdbx_seq_one_letter_code
_entity_poly.pdbx_strand_id
1 'polypeptide(L)'
;MKTRYLIIVFVVLAAGSFSTKVFAQDHIKALMQQIEKMDDKDVLEADIVRKSNPTLRTRSYTMLTKLKFSPELEKKLIDTFHQDSEKAKQVVEQKKDGKVLHFLYRFDNASYSFTIDNDTISVQASENIPLIRFR
;
A
#
# COMPACT_ATOMS: atom_id res chain seq x y z
N MET A 1 -2.05 24.54 3.84
CA MET A 1 -2.34 23.20 4.07
C MET A 1 -1.44 22.24 3.36
N LYS A 2 -1.32 22.31 2.06
CA LYS A 2 -0.44 21.42 1.36
C LYS A 2 1.01 21.66 1.64
N THR A 3 1.34 22.88 1.99
CA THR A 3 2.71 23.21 2.32
C THR A 3 3.22 22.40 3.48
N ARG A 4 2.34 22.09 4.41
CA ARG A 4 2.74 21.27 5.54
C ARG A 4 3.28 19.94 5.12
N TYR A 5 2.67 19.38 4.11
CA TYR A 5 3.09 18.06 3.65
C TYR A 5 4.49 18.08 3.12
N LEU A 6 4.82 19.14 2.40
CA LEU A 6 6.15 19.23 1.86
C LEU A 6 7.19 19.24 2.95
N ILE A 7 6.92 19.98 4.00
CA ILE A 7 7.85 20.05 5.10
C ILE A 7 8.00 18.71 5.77
N ILE A 8 6.88 18.05 5.98
CA ILE A 8 6.89 16.74 6.61
C ILE A 8 7.69 15.76 5.77
N VAL A 9 7.50 15.83 4.47
CA VAL A 9 8.20 14.91 3.59
C VAL A 9 9.71 15.10 3.70
N PHE A 10 10.17 16.34 3.77
CA PHE A 10 11.60 16.58 3.91
C PHE A 10 12.13 15.99 5.19
N VAL A 11 11.40 16.19 6.26
CA VAL A 11 11.84 15.65 7.54
C VAL A 11 11.96 14.13 7.46
N VAL A 12 10.97 13.51 6.86
CA VAL A 12 10.98 12.05 6.74
C VAL A 12 12.17 11.60 5.90
N LEU A 13 12.44 12.32 4.83
CA LEU A 13 13.57 11.95 3.99
C LEU A 13 14.88 12.07 4.75
N ALA A 14 15.01 13.14 5.51
CA ALA A 14 16.23 13.32 6.30
C ALA A 14 16.40 12.19 7.28
N ALA A 15 15.33 11.84 7.96
CA ALA A 15 15.38 10.74 8.90
C ALA A 15 15.67 9.42 8.18
N GLY A 16 15.06 9.26 7.03
CA GLY A 16 15.23 8.04 6.26
C GLY A 16 16.65 7.83 5.79
N SER A 17 17.38 8.92 5.62
CA SER A 17 18.74 8.78 5.13
C SER A 17 19.62 8.02 6.13
N PHE A 18 19.24 7.98 7.37
CA PHE A 18 19.98 7.23 8.35
C PHE A 18 19.61 5.77 8.39
N SER A 19 18.48 5.43 7.83
CA SER A 19 18.04 4.06 7.86
C SER A 19 18.34 3.43 6.53
N THR A 20 19.14 2.40 6.56
CA THR A 20 19.46 1.68 5.35
C THR A 20 18.43 0.61 5.04
N LYS A 21 17.36 0.57 5.85
CA LYS A 21 16.40 -0.51 5.73
C LYS A 21 15.02 -0.05 5.29
N VAL A 22 14.92 1.17 4.79
CA VAL A 22 13.65 1.67 4.31
C VAL A 22 13.34 1.02 2.98
N PHE A 23 12.17 0.42 2.88
CA PHE A 23 11.72 -0.19 1.65
C PHE A 23 11.01 0.84 0.78
N ALA A 24 11.05 0.60 -0.53
CA ALA A 24 10.45 1.52 -1.49
C ALA A 24 8.96 1.73 -1.23
N GLN A 25 8.28 0.69 -0.75
CA GLN A 25 6.83 0.74 -0.56
C GLN A 25 6.46 0.85 0.91
N ASP A 26 7.30 1.52 1.70
CA ASP A 26 7.15 1.51 3.15
C ASP A 26 5.82 2.10 3.62
N HIS A 27 5.41 3.22 3.02
CA HIS A 27 4.18 3.86 3.44
C HIS A 27 2.96 3.03 3.08
N ILE A 28 2.96 2.49 1.86
CA ILE A 28 1.84 1.68 1.42
C ILE A 28 1.77 0.40 2.26
N LYS A 29 2.92 -0.20 2.53
CA LYS A 29 2.94 -1.42 3.31
C LYS A 29 2.35 -1.19 4.71
N ALA A 30 2.72 -0.08 5.33
CA ALA A 30 2.18 0.24 6.66
C ALA A 30 0.67 0.42 6.61
N LEU A 31 0.17 1.07 5.55
CA LEU A 31 -1.26 1.24 5.40
C LEU A 31 -1.97 -0.09 5.21
N MET A 32 -1.37 -0.99 4.43
CA MET A 32 -1.97 -2.31 4.24
C MET A 32 -2.09 -3.06 5.56
N GLN A 33 -1.09 -2.92 6.43
CA GLN A 33 -1.15 -3.54 7.73
C GLN A 33 -2.25 -2.95 8.59
N GLN A 34 -2.48 -1.65 8.48
CA GLN A 34 -3.58 -1.02 9.20
C GLN A 34 -4.93 -1.52 8.70
N ILE A 35 -5.05 -1.67 7.39
CA ILE A 35 -6.29 -2.16 6.80
C ILE A 35 -6.56 -3.58 7.25
N GLU A 36 -5.53 -4.39 7.34
CA GLU A 36 -5.68 -5.77 7.78
C GLU A 36 -6.27 -5.84 9.18
N LYS A 37 -6.04 -4.83 9.99
CA LYS A 37 -6.48 -4.81 11.39
C LYS A 37 -7.73 -3.97 11.62
N MET A 38 -8.41 -3.56 10.57
CA MET A 38 -9.59 -2.73 10.73
C MET A 38 -10.74 -3.52 11.35
N ASP A 39 -11.64 -2.77 11.98
CA ASP A 39 -12.82 -3.36 12.61
C ASP A 39 -13.71 -4.04 11.59
N ASP A 40 -14.32 -5.13 12.01
CA ASP A 40 -15.22 -5.88 11.15
C ASP A 40 -16.36 -5.04 10.62
N LYS A 41 -16.78 -4.05 11.36
CA LYS A 41 -17.92 -3.23 10.92
C LYS A 41 -17.62 -2.45 9.65
N ASP A 42 -16.36 -2.18 9.38
CA ASP A 42 -15.96 -1.44 8.20
C ASP A 42 -15.51 -2.35 7.08
N VAL A 43 -15.36 -3.62 7.34
CA VAL A 43 -14.85 -4.59 6.39
C VAL A 43 -15.99 -5.42 5.85
N LEU A 44 -16.19 -5.38 4.53
CA LEU A 44 -17.24 -6.17 3.90
C LEU A 44 -16.75 -7.56 3.57
N GLU A 45 -15.51 -7.66 3.10
CA GLU A 45 -14.89 -8.93 2.78
C GLU A 45 -13.40 -8.82 3.03
N ALA A 46 -12.79 -9.90 3.46
CA ALA A 46 -11.36 -9.94 3.61
C ALA A 46 -10.87 -11.34 3.30
N ASP A 47 -9.80 -11.42 2.50
CA ASP A 47 -9.18 -12.68 2.16
C ASP A 47 -7.67 -12.46 2.24
N ILE A 48 -7.05 -13.05 3.22
CA ILE A 48 -5.63 -12.86 3.47
C ILE A 48 -4.96 -14.21 3.45
N VAL A 49 -3.96 -14.36 2.60
CA VAL A 49 -3.25 -15.60 2.44
C VAL A 49 -1.76 -15.35 2.63
N ARG A 50 -1.15 -16.14 3.48
CA ARG A 50 0.29 -16.13 3.69
C ARG A 50 0.83 -17.52 3.43
N LYS A 51 1.86 -17.59 2.59
CA LYS A 51 2.47 -18.86 2.25
C LYS A 51 3.97 -18.72 2.27
N SER A 52 4.63 -19.79 2.65
CA SER A 52 6.08 -19.90 2.55
C SER A 52 6.44 -20.91 1.51
N ASN A 53 7.43 -20.59 0.70
CA ASN A 53 7.94 -21.53 -0.30
C ASN A 53 9.39 -21.82 0.04
N PRO A 54 9.65 -22.94 0.71
CA PRO A 54 11.02 -23.24 1.13
C PRO A 54 11.97 -23.46 -0.05
N THR A 55 11.46 -23.98 -1.14
CA THR A 55 12.30 -24.20 -2.31
C THR A 55 12.84 -22.91 -2.88
N LEU A 56 11.96 -21.92 -3.02
CA LEU A 56 12.35 -20.62 -3.55
C LEU A 56 12.83 -19.68 -2.48
N ARG A 57 12.69 -20.08 -1.22
CA ARG A 57 13.06 -19.27 -0.08
C ARG A 57 12.36 -17.92 -0.10
N THR A 58 11.05 -17.98 -0.33
CA THR A 58 10.23 -16.78 -0.34
C THR A 58 9.01 -16.97 0.53
N ARG A 59 8.47 -15.86 0.96
CA ARG A 59 7.19 -15.82 1.66
C ARG A 59 6.28 -14.94 0.85
N SER A 60 5.12 -15.45 0.51
CA SER A 60 4.16 -14.65 -0.22
C SER A 60 3.03 -14.23 0.70
N TYR A 61 2.53 -13.04 0.45
CA TYR A 61 1.44 -12.47 1.19
C TYR A 61 0.49 -11.86 0.18
N THR A 62 -0.77 -12.23 0.28
CA THR A 62 -1.80 -11.69 -0.59
C THR A 62 -2.96 -11.23 0.27
N MET A 63 -3.43 -10.03 0.02
CA MET A 63 -4.59 -9.51 0.72
C MET A 63 -5.56 -8.95 -0.29
N LEU A 64 -6.82 -9.30 -0.12
CA LEU A 64 -7.91 -8.71 -0.87
C LEU A 64 -8.95 -8.32 0.16
N THR A 65 -9.21 -7.05 0.31
CA THR A 65 -10.13 -6.56 1.31
C THR A 65 -11.09 -5.58 0.65
N LYS A 66 -12.36 -5.76 0.91
CA LYS A 66 -13.38 -4.85 0.44
C LYS A 66 -13.93 -4.10 1.65
N LEU A 67 -13.93 -2.79 1.56
CA LEU A 67 -14.28 -1.93 2.67
C LEU A 67 -15.43 -1.02 2.29
N LYS A 68 -16.14 -0.55 3.30
CA LYS A 68 -17.15 0.47 3.07
C LYS A 68 -16.47 1.75 2.65
N PHE A 69 -17.09 2.45 1.73
CA PHE A 69 -16.53 3.70 1.26
C PHE A 69 -16.48 4.71 2.40
N SER A 70 -15.38 5.44 2.46
CA SER A 70 -15.19 6.51 3.41
C SER A 70 -14.32 7.56 2.75
N PRO A 71 -14.73 8.83 2.74
CA PRO A 71 -13.88 9.87 2.17
C PRO A 71 -12.52 9.95 2.84
N GLU A 72 -12.47 9.66 4.12
CA GLU A 72 -11.21 9.68 4.85
C GLU A 72 -10.29 8.58 4.38
N LEU A 73 -10.85 7.39 4.18
CA LEU A 73 -10.04 6.28 3.69
C LEU A 73 -9.58 6.52 2.27
N GLU A 74 -10.45 7.07 1.45
CA GLU A 74 -10.08 7.41 0.08
C GLU A 74 -8.89 8.37 0.07
N LYS A 75 -8.97 9.42 0.86
CA LYS A 75 -7.89 10.39 0.92
C LYS A 75 -6.62 9.76 1.44
N LYS A 76 -6.73 8.93 2.45
CA LYS A 76 -5.56 8.28 3.04
C LYS A 76 -4.89 7.37 2.04
N LEU A 77 -5.67 6.62 1.27
CA LEU A 77 -5.11 5.76 0.24
C LEU A 77 -4.39 6.56 -0.82
N ILE A 78 -5.02 7.61 -1.32
CA ILE A 78 -4.42 8.42 -2.35
C ILE A 78 -3.13 9.05 -1.87
N ASP A 79 -3.16 9.66 -0.70
CA ASP A 79 -1.98 10.32 -0.16
C ASP A 79 -0.85 9.34 0.10
N THR A 80 -1.18 8.18 0.65
CA THR A 80 -0.18 7.18 0.98
C THR A 80 0.48 6.62 -0.28
N PHE A 81 -0.34 6.31 -1.29
CA PHE A 81 0.22 5.81 -2.55
C PHE A 81 1.14 6.86 -3.17
N HIS A 82 0.73 8.12 -3.13
CA HIS A 82 1.56 9.16 -3.70
C HIS A 82 2.90 9.30 -2.98
N GLN A 83 2.93 9.02 -1.70
CA GLN A 83 4.18 9.12 -0.95
C GLN A 83 5.24 8.15 -1.46
N ASP A 84 4.81 7.02 -1.98
CA ASP A 84 5.73 6.01 -2.48
C ASP A 84 5.86 6.01 -4.00
N SER A 85 5.25 6.97 -4.68
CA SER A 85 5.14 6.92 -6.14
C SER A 85 6.49 7.01 -6.83
N GLU A 86 7.40 7.78 -6.29
CA GLU A 86 8.69 7.97 -6.93
C GLU A 86 9.53 6.71 -6.93
N LYS A 87 9.26 5.81 -6.01
CA LYS A 87 10.03 4.59 -5.88
C LYS A 87 9.38 3.40 -6.56
N ALA A 88 8.18 3.58 -7.08
CA ALA A 88 7.49 2.50 -7.75
C ALA A 88 8.08 2.28 -9.14
N LYS A 89 8.13 1.03 -9.54
CA LYS A 89 8.58 0.69 -10.88
C LYS A 89 7.52 0.96 -11.93
N GLN A 90 6.28 0.88 -11.52
CA GLN A 90 5.17 1.14 -12.42
C GLN A 90 4.06 1.78 -11.61
N VAL A 91 3.48 2.84 -12.18
CA VAL A 91 2.38 3.54 -11.56
C VAL A 91 1.25 3.62 -12.57
N VAL A 92 0.09 3.12 -12.18
CA VAL A 92 -1.11 3.24 -12.99
C VAL A 92 -2.13 3.97 -12.14
N GLU A 93 -2.65 5.08 -12.68
CA GLU A 93 -3.67 5.85 -12.00
C GLU A 93 -4.77 6.13 -12.99
N GLN A 94 -5.95 5.59 -12.71
CA GLN A 94 -7.10 5.82 -13.55
C GLN A 94 -8.05 6.76 -12.84
N LYS A 95 -8.45 7.82 -13.54
CA LYS A 95 -9.35 8.82 -13.00
C LYS A 95 -10.44 9.10 -14.00
N LYS A 96 -11.58 9.53 -13.48
CA LYS A 96 -12.68 9.95 -14.31
C LYS A 96 -13.30 11.18 -13.68
N ASP A 97 -13.41 12.25 -14.47
CA ASP A 97 -13.98 13.50 -14.00
C ASP A 97 -13.29 14.00 -12.73
N GLY A 98 -11.97 13.84 -12.70
CA GLY A 98 -11.20 14.28 -11.56
C GLY A 98 -11.24 13.36 -10.37
N LYS A 99 -12.00 12.29 -10.43
CA LYS A 99 -12.08 11.36 -9.33
C LYS A 99 -11.23 10.14 -9.59
N VAL A 100 -10.59 9.67 -8.53
CA VAL A 100 -9.78 8.47 -8.61
C VAL A 100 -10.69 7.26 -8.69
N LEU A 101 -10.41 6.39 -9.65
CA LEU A 101 -11.12 5.11 -9.76
C LEU A 101 -10.23 3.95 -9.37
N HIS A 102 -8.97 4.01 -9.73
CA HIS A 102 -8.11 2.85 -9.55
C HIS A 102 -6.66 3.30 -9.54
N PHE A 103 -5.91 2.83 -8.57
CA PHE A 103 -4.46 3.00 -8.51
C PHE A 103 -3.82 1.63 -8.45
N LEU A 104 -2.76 1.45 -9.22
CA LEU A 104 -1.93 0.25 -9.15
C LEU A 104 -0.47 0.66 -9.14
N TYR A 105 0.23 0.32 -8.10
CA TYR A 105 1.64 0.63 -7.95
C TYR A 105 2.42 -0.66 -7.81
N ARG A 106 3.43 -0.82 -8.65
CA ARG A 106 4.28 -2.01 -8.63
C ARG A 106 5.67 -1.65 -8.16
N PHE A 107 6.20 -2.52 -7.32
CA PHE A 107 7.57 -2.41 -6.82
C PHE A 107 8.29 -3.71 -7.12
N ASP A 108 9.55 -3.82 -6.72
CA ASP A 108 10.36 -5.00 -7.04
C ASP A 108 9.72 -6.30 -6.60
N ASN A 109 9.22 -6.32 -5.38
CA ASN A 109 8.71 -7.55 -4.81
C ASN A 109 7.29 -7.42 -4.30
N ALA A 110 6.58 -6.41 -4.75
CA ALA A 110 5.23 -6.17 -4.25
C ALA A 110 4.43 -5.38 -5.27
N SER A 111 3.14 -5.56 -5.23
CA SER A 111 2.22 -4.68 -5.94
C SER A 111 1.04 -4.41 -5.04
N TYR A 112 0.54 -3.19 -5.13
CA TYR A 112 -0.58 -2.74 -4.33
C TYR A 112 -1.55 -2.00 -5.22
N SER A 113 -2.82 -2.16 -4.95
CA SER A 113 -3.82 -1.46 -5.72
C SER A 113 -5.04 -1.18 -4.87
N PHE A 114 -5.79 -0.18 -5.27
CA PHE A 114 -7.14 -0.01 -4.73
C PHE A 114 -8.04 0.48 -5.84
N THR A 115 -9.29 0.15 -5.69
CA THR A 115 -10.33 0.55 -6.63
C THR A 115 -11.47 1.14 -5.84
N ILE A 116 -11.95 2.29 -6.28
CA ILE A 116 -13.05 2.96 -5.63
C ILE A 116 -14.28 2.80 -6.50
N ASP A 117 -15.25 2.13 -5.96
CA ASP A 117 -16.53 1.95 -6.60
C ASP A 117 -17.54 2.75 -5.80
N ASN A 118 -18.81 2.69 -6.20
CA ASN A 118 -19.83 3.57 -5.62
C ASN A 118 -19.79 3.62 -4.11
N ASP A 119 -19.94 2.48 -3.47
CA ASP A 119 -20.05 2.41 -2.02
C ASP A 119 -18.92 1.64 -1.38
N THR A 120 -17.95 1.21 -2.16
CA THR A 120 -16.93 0.33 -1.64
C THR A 120 -15.56 0.74 -2.12
N ILE A 121 -14.57 0.37 -1.34
CA ILE A 121 -13.17 0.51 -1.70
C ILE A 121 -12.57 -0.88 -1.62
N SER A 122 -12.05 -1.36 -2.73
CA SER A 122 -11.38 -2.66 -2.76
C SER A 122 -9.89 -2.42 -2.74
N VAL A 123 -9.20 -3.10 -1.84
CA VAL A 123 -7.77 -2.93 -1.65
C VAL A 123 -7.11 -4.28 -1.85
N GLN A 124 -6.06 -4.29 -2.63
CA GLN A 124 -5.28 -5.50 -2.88
C GLN A 124 -3.82 -5.26 -2.58
N ALA A 125 -3.19 -6.26 -2.01
CA ALA A 125 -1.76 -6.27 -1.78
C ALA A 125 -1.22 -7.62 -2.16
N SER A 126 -0.08 -7.62 -2.81
CA SER A 126 0.62 -8.84 -3.14
C SER A 126 2.10 -8.62 -2.89
N GLU A 127 2.68 -9.41 -2.00
CA GLU A 127 4.07 -9.28 -1.64
C GLU A 127 4.75 -10.63 -1.75
N ASN A 128 5.95 -10.60 -2.30
CA ASN A 128 6.77 -11.79 -2.41
C ASN A 128 8.11 -11.48 -1.80
N ILE A 129 8.27 -11.85 -0.54
CA ILE A 129 9.40 -11.42 0.26
C ILE A 129 10.42 -12.53 0.34
N PRO A 130 11.68 -12.25 -0.03
CA PRO A 130 12.72 -13.26 0.12
C PRO A 130 12.90 -13.63 1.58
N LEU A 131 13.05 -14.91 1.85
CA LEU A 131 13.38 -15.37 3.18
C LEU A 131 14.89 -15.35 3.29
N ILE A 132 15.40 -14.24 3.75
CA ILE A 132 16.83 -14.07 3.84
C ILE A 132 17.35 -14.82 5.05
N ARG A 133 18.37 -15.57 4.83
CA ARG A 133 19.00 -16.31 5.89
C ARG A 133 20.30 -15.69 6.23
N PHE A 134 20.47 -15.43 7.46
CA PHE A 134 21.74 -14.94 7.95
C PHE A 134 22.38 -16.03 8.75
N ARG A 135 23.59 -16.21 8.47
CA ARG A 135 24.33 -17.25 9.17
C ARG A 135 25.36 -16.64 9.99
#